data_ac1a665c13e622da68e88c274de56979
#
_entry.id   ac1a665c13e622da68e88c274de56979
#
_cell.length_a   1.000
_cell.length_b   1.000
_cell.length_c   1.000
_cell.angle_alpha   90.00
_cell.angle_beta   90.00
_cell.angle_gamma   90.00
#
_symmetry.space_group_name_H-M   'P 1'
#
loop_
_entity.id
_entity.type
_entity.pdbx_description
1 polymer ?
#
loop_
_entity_poly.entity_id
_entity_poly.type
_entity_poly.pdbx_seq_one_letter_code
_entity_poly.pdbx_strand_id
1 'polypeptide(L)'
;MGKAVPQSENDIILIAIEKEKESYALLASAASASTSPKARRLYNQLALDELRHLLTLVSLMDGLDEDCLAQLDLGFPVARLPDPLPQTEDSILRSAMAEEERSRQLFIQLAEGVSREELLSLLEILRAEEEGHLNRLQSMLYGLEADRPVVAKWLRSIRRLVPAGYLH
;
A
#
# COMPACT_ATOMS: atom_id res chain seq x y z
N MET A 1 -24.07 1.35 -2.90
CA MET A 1 -24.16 -0.01 -2.37
C MET A 1 -23.64 0.06 -0.95
N GLY A 2 -24.46 -0.29 0.05
CA GLY A 2 -24.04 -0.32 1.46
C GLY A 2 -22.99 -1.43 1.62
N LYS A 3 -21.85 -1.09 2.23
CA LYS A 3 -20.87 -2.12 2.64
C LYS A 3 -21.58 -3.04 3.62
N ALA A 4 -21.56 -4.35 3.38
CA ALA A 4 -22.04 -5.33 4.34
C ALA A 4 -21.25 -5.14 5.64
N VAL A 5 -21.96 -5.05 6.76
CA VAL A 5 -21.30 -5.01 8.08
C VAL A 5 -20.77 -6.41 8.35
N PRO A 6 -19.48 -6.59 8.70
CA PRO A 6 -18.94 -7.89 9.03
C PRO A 6 -19.76 -8.55 10.14
N GLN A 7 -20.13 -9.81 9.96
CA GLN A 7 -20.93 -10.56 10.93
C GLN A 7 -20.09 -11.50 11.80
N SER A 8 -18.83 -11.73 11.38
CA SER A 8 -17.86 -12.59 12.05
C SER A 8 -16.45 -12.07 11.88
N GLU A 9 -15.51 -12.56 12.68
CA GLU A 9 -14.09 -12.26 12.53
C GLU A 9 -13.51 -12.86 11.23
N ASN A 10 -14.04 -13.98 10.75
CA ASN A 10 -13.68 -14.51 9.44
C ASN A 10 -14.10 -13.56 8.31
N ASP A 11 -15.26 -12.89 8.41
CA ASP A 11 -15.65 -11.86 7.43
C ASP A 11 -14.66 -10.68 7.44
N ILE A 12 -14.16 -10.30 8.61
CA ILE A 12 -13.15 -9.26 8.77
C ILE A 12 -11.85 -9.68 8.06
N ILE A 13 -11.41 -10.92 8.28
CA ILE A 13 -10.21 -11.46 7.62
C ILE A 13 -10.39 -11.49 6.10
N LEU A 14 -11.55 -11.94 5.60
CA LEU A 14 -11.84 -11.97 4.15
C LEU A 14 -11.81 -10.56 3.54
N ILE A 15 -12.37 -9.55 4.22
CA ILE A 15 -12.32 -8.15 3.76
C ILE A 15 -10.87 -7.66 3.70
N ALA A 16 -10.06 -8.00 4.70
CA ALA A 16 -8.64 -7.66 4.72
C ALA A 16 -7.88 -8.35 3.57
N ILE A 17 -8.11 -9.65 3.34
CA ILE A 17 -7.51 -10.42 2.24
C ILE A 17 -7.82 -9.79 0.87
N GLU A 18 -9.10 -9.45 0.60
CA GLU A 18 -9.47 -8.79 -0.65
C GLU A 18 -8.76 -7.44 -0.82
N LYS A 19 -8.59 -6.70 0.27
CA LYS A 19 -7.86 -5.44 0.26
C LYS A 19 -6.38 -5.63 -0.12
N GLU A 20 -5.71 -6.61 0.49
CA GLU A 20 -4.31 -6.93 0.17
C GLU A 20 -4.13 -7.40 -1.28
N LYS A 21 -5.10 -8.14 -1.82
CA LYS A 21 -5.11 -8.53 -3.25
C LYS A 21 -5.19 -7.30 -4.16
N GLU A 22 -6.05 -6.32 -3.83
CA GLU A 22 -6.19 -5.08 -4.59
C GLU A 22 -4.88 -4.28 -4.56
N SER A 23 -4.27 -4.11 -3.38
CA SER A 23 -3.01 -3.40 -3.19
C SER A 23 -1.86 -4.07 -3.94
N TYR A 24 -1.70 -5.38 -3.80
CA TYR A 24 -0.74 -6.16 -4.57
C TYR A 24 -0.88 -5.91 -6.08
N ALA A 25 -2.09 -6.03 -6.60
CA ALA A 25 -2.35 -5.92 -8.03
C ALA A 25 -2.05 -4.50 -8.55
N LEU A 26 -2.39 -3.46 -7.79
CA LEU A 26 -2.07 -2.06 -8.14
C LEU A 26 -0.56 -1.83 -8.13
N LEU A 27 0.15 -2.29 -7.11
CA LEU A 27 1.61 -2.12 -6.99
C LEU A 27 2.35 -2.89 -8.10
N ALA A 28 1.91 -4.11 -8.44
CA ALA A 28 2.44 -4.87 -9.56
C ALA A 28 2.24 -4.15 -10.91
N SER A 29 1.06 -3.53 -11.10
CA SER A 29 0.77 -2.69 -12.27
C SER A 29 1.64 -1.43 -12.29
N ALA A 30 1.82 -0.78 -11.14
CA ALA A 30 2.70 0.38 -10.98
C ALA A 30 4.16 0.04 -11.33
N ALA A 31 4.65 -1.12 -10.88
CA ALA A 31 5.98 -1.61 -11.23
C ALA A 31 6.14 -1.82 -12.74
N SER A 32 5.11 -2.36 -13.40
CA SER A 32 5.12 -2.61 -14.84
C SER A 32 5.08 -1.31 -15.66
N ALA A 33 4.31 -0.31 -15.20
CA ALA A 33 4.15 0.97 -15.87
C ALA A 33 5.32 1.94 -15.61
N SER A 34 6.05 1.77 -14.51
CA SER A 34 7.12 2.68 -14.10
C SER A 34 8.31 2.66 -15.08
N THR A 35 8.75 3.85 -15.48
CA THR A 35 9.98 4.06 -16.27
C THR A 35 11.22 4.23 -15.39
N SER A 36 11.03 4.51 -14.09
CA SER A 36 12.11 4.66 -13.12
C SER A 36 12.54 3.31 -12.54
N PRO A 37 13.79 2.85 -12.75
CA PRO A 37 14.25 1.61 -12.15
C PRO A 37 14.22 1.61 -10.61
N LYS A 38 14.35 2.79 -10.01
CA LYS A 38 14.29 2.95 -8.55
C LYS A 38 12.85 2.81 -8.04
N ALA A 39 11.89 3.46 -8.70
CA ALA A 39 10.48 3.36 -8.35
C ALA A 39 9.94 1.94 -8.61
N ARG A 40 10.31 1.32 -9.74
CA ARG A 40 9.96 -0.07 -10.05
C ARG A 40 10.41 -1.04 -8.96
N ARG A 41 11.64 -0.89 -8.45
CA ARG A 41 12.12 -1.72 -7.33
C ARG A 41 11.29 -1.51 -6.07
N LEU A 42 10.93 -0.26 -5.76
CA LEU A 42 10.08 0.04 -4.61
C LEU A 42 8.72 -0.62 -4.75
N TYR A 43 8.01 -0.44 -5.87
CA TYR A 43 6.70 -1.06 -6.09
C TYR A 43 6.74 -2.59 -5.98
N ASN A 44 7.79 -3.23 -6.55
CA ASN A 44 7.96 -4.69 -6.41
C ASN A 44 8.17 -5.12 -4.95
N GLN A 45 8.90 -4.34 -4.16
CA GLN A 45 9.10 -4.64 -2.74
C GLN A 45 7.79 -4.51 -1.96
N LEU A 46 7.03 -3.44 -2.21
CA LEU A 46 5.72 -3.23 -1.59
C LEU A 46 4.76 -4.36 -1.98
N ALA A 47 4.68 -4.72 -3.26
CA ALA A 47 3.83 -5.82 -3.72
C ALA A 47 4.17 -7.16 -3.03
N LEU A 48 5.44 -7.44 -2.77
CA LEU A 48 5.84 -8.63 -2.00
C LEU A 48 5.43 -8.54 -0.53
N ASP A 49 5.46 -7.33 0.06
CA ASP A 49 4.96 -7.10 1.41
C ASP A 49 3.45 -7.38 1.48
N GLU A 50 2.63 -6.91 0.51
CA GLU A 50 1.19 -7.21 0.44
C GLU A 50 0.90 -8.72 0.31
N LEU A 51 1.69 -9.42 -0.49
CA LEU A 51 1.56 -10.88 -0.60
C LEU A 51 1.84 -11.59 0.73
N ARG A 52 2.82 -11.11 1.50
CA ARG A 52 3.11 -11.61 2.84
C ARG A 52 1.97 -11.33 3.81
N HIS A 53 1.38 -10.15 3.77
CA HIS A 53 0.21 -9.76 4.57
C HIS A 53 -0.96 -10.71 4.29
N LEU A 54 -1.28 -10.91 3.01
CA LEU A 54 -2.32 -11.83 2.57
C LEU A 54 -2.12 -13.24 3.13
N LEU A 55 -0.92 -13.80 3.00
CA LEU A 55 -0.60 -15.15 3.51
C LEU A 55 -0.74 -15.23 5.03
N THR A 56 -0.37 -14.15 5.75
CA THR A 56 -0.51 -14.08 7.21
C THR A 56 -1.98 -14.04 7.61
N LEU A 57 -2.81 -13.25 6.91
CA LEU A 57 -4.26 -13.19 7.13
C LEU A 57 -4.93 -14.54 6.90
N VAL A 58 -4.58 -15.22 5.80
CA VAL A 58 -5.08 -16.57 5.50
C VAL A 58 -4.73 -17.54 6.64
N SER A 59 -3.54 -17.45 7.21
CA SER A 59 -3.12 -18.35 8.31
C SER A 59 -3.92 -18.16 9.61
N LEU A 60 -4.62 -17.04 9.77
CA LEU A 60 -5.47 -16.77 10.94
C LEU A 60 -6.93 -17.18 10.75
N MET A 61 -7.34 -17.60 9.55
CA MET A 61 -8.72 -18.06 9.33
C MET A 61 -8.98 -19.35 10.13
N ASP A 62 -10.04 -19.34 10.93
CA ASP A 62 -10.51 -20.53 11.64
C ASP A 62 -11.26 -21.45 10.67
N GLY A 63 -11.03 -22.77 10.82
CA GLY A 63 -11.77 -23.78 10.06
C GLY A 63 -11.39 -23.79 8.57
N LEU A 64 -10.13 -23.50 8.22
CA LEU A 64 -9.59 -23.71 6.89
C LEU A 64 -9.68 -25.19 6.50
N ASP A 65 -10.83 -25.58 6.00
CA ASP A 65 -11.01 -26.83 5.27
C ASP A 65 -10.89 -26.61 3.76
N GLU A 66 -10.93 -27.69 3.00
CA GLU A 66 -10.81 -27.64 1.53
C GLU A 66 -11.94 -26.79 0.89
N ASP A 67 -13.12 -26.73 1.51
CA ASP A 67 -14.27 -25.96 1.02
C ASP A 67 -14.06 -24.46 1.27
N CYS A 68 -13.48 -24.05 2.39
CA CYS A 68 -13.09 -22.68 2.67
C CYS A 68 -11.99 -22.20 1.72
N LEU A 69 -10.97 -23.02 1.49
CA LEU A 69 -9.89 -22.71 0.52
C LEU A 69 -10.42 -22.60 -0.90
N ALA A 70 -11.40 -23.44 -1.28
CA ALA A 70 -12.04 -23.35 -2.59
C ALA A 70 -12.89 -22.09 -2.78
N GLN A 71 -13.45 -21.55 -1.70
CA GLN A 71 -14.20 -20.29 -1.71
C GLN A 71 -13.30 -19.06 -1.68
N LEU A 72 -12.06 -19.18 -1.18
CA LEU A 72 -11.05 -18.16 -1.32
C LEU A 72 -10.67 -18.04 -2.79
N ASP A 73 -11.27 -17.07 -3.47
CA ASP A 73 -10.80 -16.69 -4.80
C ASP A 73 -9.39 -16.08 -4.66
N LEU A 74 -8.38 -16.94 -4.74
CA LEU A 74 -6.97 -16.51 -4.77
C LEU A 74 -6.57 -15.93 -6.13
N GLY A 75 -7.52 -15.78 -7.06
CA GLY A 75 -7.31 -15.02 -8.28
C GLY A 75 -6.99 -13.55 -7.95
N PHE A 76 -5.84 -13.08 -8.39
CA PHE A 76 -5.52 -11.66 -8.24
C PHE A 76 -6.33 -10.85 -9.26
N PRO A 77 -7.00 -9.77 -8.82
CA PRO A 77 -7.68 -8.89 -9.74
C PRO A 77 -6.66 -8.32 -10.74
N VAL A 78 -7.06 -8.21 -12.00
CA VAL A 78 -6.28 -7.43 -12.96
C VAL A 78 -6.44 -5.96 -12.58
N ALA A 79 -5.60 -5.48 -11.67
CA ALA A 79 -5.59 -4.07 -11.33
C ALA A 79 -5.17 -3.29 -12.56
N ARG A 80 -6.03 -2.40 -12.98
CA ARG A 80 -5.68 -1.37 -13.94
C ARG A 80 -5.42 -0.10 -13.16
N LEU A 81 -4.24 0.46 -13.35
CA LEU A 81 -4.05 1.87 -13.02
C LEU A 81 -5.20 2.65 -13.70
N PRO A 82 -5.81 3.63 -13.03
CA PRO A 82 -6.95 4.36 -13.57
C PRO A 82 -6.69 4.82 -15.00
N ASP A 83 -7.57 4.44 -15.94
CA ASP A 83 -7.53 4.84 -17.35
C ASP A 83 -8.47 6.04 -17.54
N PRO A 84 -8.12 7.16 -18.21
CA PRO A 84 -6.94 7.41 -19.04
C PRO A 84 -6.06 8.56 -18.48
N LEU A 85 -5.18 8.30 -17.56
CA LEU A 85 -4.21 9.31 -17.15
C LEU A 85 -2.93 9.15 -17.96
N PRO A 86 -2.27 10.25 -18.42
CA PRO A 86 -0.90 10.18 -18.83
C PRO A 86 -0.12 9.63 -17.62
N GLN A 87 0.34 8.39 -17.72
CA GLN A 87 1.01 7.70 -16.62
C GLN A 87 2.42 8.27 -16.45
N THR A 88 2.47 9.42 -15.79
CA THR A 88 3.74 9.96 -15.32
C THR A 88 4.12 9.22 -14.03
N GLU A 89 5.41 9.15 -13.74
CA GLU A 89 5.90 8.55 -12.49
C GLU A 89 5.24 9.19 -11.26
N ASP A 90 5.00 10.51 -11.30
CA ASP A 90 4.28 11.26 -10.28
C ASP A 90 2.84 10.75 -10.09
N SER A 91 2.11 10.51 -11.18
CA SER A 91 0.72 10.03 -11.09
C SER A 91 0.65 8.59 -10.59
N ILE A 92 1.60 7.74 -10.99
CA ILE A 92 1.71 6.36 -10.50
C ILE A 92 1.98 6.35 -8.99
N LEU A 93 2.94 7.14 -8.51
CA LEU A 93 3.25 7.27 -7.08
C LEU A 93 2.05 7.74 -6.27
N ARG A 94 1.34 8.77 -6.75
CA ARG A 94 0.14 9.27 -6.05
C ARG A 94 -0.98 8.22 -6.01
N SER A 95 -1.14 7.43 -7.05
CA SER A 95 -2.12 6.33 -7.07
C SER A 95 -1.74 5.25 -6.05
N ALA A 96 -0.47 4.86 -5.99
CA ALA A 96 0.02 3.91 -4.99
C ALA A 96 -0.18 4.46 -3.56
N MET A 97 0.21 5.72 -3.30
CA MET A 97 0.00 6.36 -1.99
C MET A 97 -1.47 6.40 -1.58
N ALA A 98 -2.38 6.67 -2.52
CA ALA A 98 -3.81 6.67 -2.24
C ALA A 98 -4.35 5.27 -1.92
N GLU A 99 -3.74 4.22 -2.47
CA GLU A 99 -4.07 2.83 -2.16
C GLU A 99 -3.63 2.47 -0.75
N GLU A 100 -2.37 2.71 -0.40
CA GLU A 100 -1.82 2.45 0.94
C GLU A 100 -2.62 3.18 2.03
N GLU A 101 -3.01 4.43 1.78
CA GLU A 101 -3.85 5.17 2.72
C GLU A 101 -5.23 4.53 2.88
N ARG A 102 -5.83 3.98 1.80
CA ARG A 102 -7.10 3.24 1.90
C ARG A 102 -6.95 1.95 2.70
N SER A 103 -5.85 1.21 2.52
CA SER A 103 -5.54 0.01 3.30
C SER A 103 -5.39 0.36 4.77
N ARG A 104 -4.57 1.35 5.08
CA ARG A 104 -4.35 1.82 6.44
C ARG A 104 -5.66 2.21 7.15
N GLN A 105 -6.52 2.96 6.48
CA GLN A 105 -7.82 3.35 7.03
C GLN A 105 -8.77 2.16 7.22
N LEU A 106 -8.75 1.21 6.29
CA LEU A 106 -9.54 0.00 6.42
C LEU A 106 -9.12 -0.82 7.65
N PHE A 107 -7.83 -1.04 7.87
CA PHE A 107 -7.35 -1.79 9.04
C PHE A 107 -7.71 -1.13 10.37
N ILE A 108 -7.71 0.21 10.45
CA ILE A 108 -8.22 0.94 11.62
C ILE A 108 -9.70 0.60 11.85
N GLN A 109 -10.53 0.66 10.79
CA GLN A 109 -11.96 0.38 10.90
C GLN A 109 -12.25 -1.08 11.25
N LEU A 110 -11.50 -2.03 10.66
CA LEU A 110 -11.68 -3.45 10.94
C LEU A 110 -11.30 -3.80 12.38
N ALA A 111 -10.26 -3.17 12.93
CA ALA A 111 -9.82 -3.40 14.32
C ALA A 111 -10.89 -3.04 15.36
N GLU A 112 -11.77 -2.08 15.06
CA GLU A 112 -12.87 -1.69 15.97
C GLU A 112 -13.88 -2.83 16.22
N GLY A 113 -13.99 -3.79 15.28
CA GLY A 113 -14.95 -4.91 15.37
C GLY A 113 -14.35 -6.22 15.86
N VAL A 114 -13.07 -6.24 16.26
CA VAL A 114 -12.34 -7.47 16.61
C VAL A 114 -12.23 -7.63 18.11
N SER A 115 -12.49 -8.86 18.58
CA SER A 115 -12.30 -9.26 19.98
C SER A 115 -11.13 -10.24 20.18
N ARG A 116 -10.73 -10.97 19.13
CA ARG A 116 -9.62 -11.93 19.17
C ARG A 116 -8.27 -11.19 19.15
N GLU A 117 -7.48 -11.38 20.20
CA GLU A 117 -6.24 -10.63 20.42
C GLU A 117 -5.23 -10.81 19.28
N GLU A 118 -5.10 -12.03 18.74
CA GLU A 118 -4.18 -12.31 17.64
C GLU A 118 -4.57 -11.56 16.36
N LEU A 119 -5.86 -11.50 16.03
CA LEU A 119 -6.35 -10.77 14.86
C LEU A 119 -6.22 -9.26 15.06
N LEU A 120 -6.54 -8.76 16.25
CA LEU A 120 -6.37 -7.35 16.58
C LEU A 120 -4.90 -6.94 16.45
N SER A 121 -3.98 -7.71 17.03
CA SER A 121 -2.54 -7.46 16.95
C SER A 121 -2.05 -7.47 15.50
N LEU A 122 -2.54 -8.40 14.66
CA LEU A 122 -2.19 -8.44 13.25
C LEU A 122 -2.68 -7.19 12.51
N LEU A 123 -3.94 -6.78 12.69
CA LEU A 123 -4.47 -5.58 12.04
C LEU A 123 -3.71 -4.30 12.42
N GLU A 124 -3.25 -4.22 13.68
CA GLU A 124 -2.40 -3.12 14.12
C GLU A 124 -1.01 -3.13 13.46
N ILE A 125 -0.43 -4.33 13.29
CA ILE A 125 0.84 -4.50 12.56
C ILE A 125 0.66 -4.08 11.11
N LEU A 126 -0.36 -4.59 10.41
CA LEU A 126 -0.65 -4.25 9.02
C LEU A 126 -0.82 -2.73 8.87
N ARG A 127 -1.62 -2.11 9.71
CA ARG A 127 -1.79 -0.65 9.73
C ARG A 127 -0.45 0.10 9.83
N ALA A 128 0.45 -0.37 10.70
CA ALA A 128 1.76 0.26 10.89
C ALA A 128 2.69 0.03 9.67
N GLU A 129 2.60 -1.13 9.02
CA GLU A 129 3.35 -1.43 7.80
C GLU A 129 2.86 -0.56 6.63
N GLU A 130 1.53 -0.33 6.47
CA GLU A 130 0.98 0.61 5.48
C GLU A 130 1.49 2.05 5.67
N GLU A 131 1.61 2.50 6.91
CA GLU A 131 2.22 3.81 7.19
C GLU A 131 3.69 3.84 6.76
N GLY A 132 4.42 2.75 6.93
CA GLY A 132 5.79 2.57 6.42
C GLY A 132 5.84 2.61 4.88
N HIS A 133 4.88 1.99 4.20
CA HIS A 133 4.72 2.01 2.73
C HIS A 133 4.50 3.45 2.24
N LEU A 134 3.54 4.16 2.83
CA LEU A 134 3.26 5.57 2.55
C LEU A 134 4.51 6.44 2.67
N ASN A 135 5.28 6.29 3.75
CA ASN A 135 6.49 7.06 3.98
C ASN A 135 7.57 6.80 2.90
N ARG A 136 7.70 5.53 2.46
CA ARG A 136 8.64 5.16 1.38
C ARG A 136 8.23 5.76 0.03
N LEU A 137 6.93 5.70 -0.31
CA LEU A 137 6.37 6.28 -1.53
C LEU A 137 6.48 7.81 -1.54
N GLN A 138 6.17 8.45 -0.42
CA GLN A 138 6.28 9.89 -0.24
C GLN A 138 7.72 10.38 -0.39
N SER A 139 8.69 9.67 0.18
CA SER A 139 10.11 9.96 0.03
C SER A 139 10.56 9.86 -1.43
N MET A 140 10.01 8.90 -2.18
CA MET A 140 10.26 8.76 -3.61
C MET A 140 9.68 9.94 -4.39
N LEU A 141 8.45 10.36 -4.08
CA LEU A 141 7.78 11.50 -4.71
C LEU A 141 8.56 12.79 -4.48
N TYR A 142 9.00 13.06 -3.26
CA TYR A 142 9.84 14.22 -2.95
C TYR A 142 11.17 14.19 -3.69
N GLY A 143 11.78 13.02 -3.87
CA GLY A 143 12.97 12.85 -4.70
C GLY A 143 12.73 13.27 -6.15
N LEU A 144 11.60 12.85 -6.75
CA LEU A 144 11.22 13.25 -8.10
C LEU A 144 10.95 14.76 -8.21
N GLU A 145 10.30 15.36 -7.22
CA GLU A 145 10.06 16.80 -7.19
C GLU A 145 11.36 17.60 -7.06
N ALA A 146 12.30 17.12 -6.22
CA ALA A 146 13.62 17.75 -6.07
C ALA A 146 14.46 17.71 -7.37
N ASP A 147 14.27 16.69 -8.20
CA ASP A 147 14.96 16.54 -9.50
C ASP A 147 14.33 17.39 -10.62
N ARG A 148 13.16 18.01 -10.40
CA ARG A 148 12.57 18.94 -11.36
C ARG A 148 13.48 20.17 -11.53
N PRO A 149 13.76 20.65 -12.75
CA PRO A 149 14.72 21.73 -12.99
C PRO A 149 14.49 23.01 -12.17
N VAL A 150 13.21 23.35 -11.95
CA VAL A 150 12.80 24.54 -11.16
C VAL A 150 13.11 24.34 -9.68
N VAL A 151 12.74 23.20 -9.12
CA VAL A 151 12.94 22.86 -7.70
C VAL A 151 14.43 22.68 -7.41
N ALA A 152 15.15 21.98 -8.28
CA ALA A 152 16.61 21.83 -8.19
C ALA A 152 17.34 23.18 -8.23
N LYS A 153 16.88 24.14 -9.05
CA LYS A 153 17.41 25.49 -9.11
C LYS A 153 17.14 26.25 -7.82
N TRP A 154 15.94 26.15 -7.27
CA TRP A 154 15.52 26.80 -6.03
C TRP A 154 16.27 26.23 -4.82
N LEU A 155 16.39 24.91 -4.69
CA LEU A 155 17.16 24.25 -3.64
C LEU A 155 18.65 24.65 -3.68
N ARG A 156 19.25 24.74 -4.87
CA ARG A 156 20.62 25.25 -5.01
C ARG A 156 20.77 26.71 -4.57
N SER A 157 19.75 27.53 -4.79
CA SER A 157 19.74 28.93 -4.39
C SER A 157 19.68 29.08 -2.86
N ILE A 158 18.81 28.29 -2.19
CA ILE A 158 18.68 28.30 -0.72
C ILE A 158 19.97 27.78 -0.06
N ARG A 159 20.57 26.72 -0.60
CA ARG A 159 21.79 26.14 -0.05
C ARG A 159 22.97 27.10 -0.04
N ARG A 160 22.95 28.13 -0.91
CA ARG A 160 23.93 29.23 -0.90
C ARG A 160 23.67 30.30 0.16
N LEU A 161 22.43 30.35 0.68
CA LEU A 161 22.00 31.36 1.67
C LEU A 161 22.03 30.82 3.10
N VAL A 162 22.14 29.52 3.30
CA VAL A 162 22.21 28.88 4.63
C VAL A 162 23.67 28.62 4.97
N PRO A 163 24.20 29.22 6.05
CA PRO A 163 25.57 28.96 6.52
C PRO A 163 25.77 27.48 6.84
N ALA A 164 26.94 26.92 6.53
CA ALA A 164 27.26 25.48 6.61
C ALA A 164 27.10 24.84 8.02
N GLY A 165 26.68 25.57 9.03
CA GLY A 165 26.50 25.09 10.41
C GLY A 165 25.07 24.73 10.81
N TYR A 166 24.07 24.82 9.91
CA TYR A 166 22.64 24.56 10.23
C TYR A 166 22.03 23.31 9.58
N LEU A 167 22.84 22.47 8.96
CA LEU A 167 22.40 21.20 8.35
C LEU A 167 23.04 20.03 9.11
N HIS A 168 22.47 19.72 10.28
CA HIS A 168 22.68 18.44 10.97
C HIS A 168 21.36 17.76 11.15
#